data_acc13fea63dcda27c2222a0719d73a96
#
_entry.id   acc13fea63dcda27c2222a0719d73a96
#
_cell.length_a   1.000
_cell.length_b   1.000
_cell.length_c   1.000
_cell.angle_alpha   90.00
_cell.angle_beta   90.00
_cell.angle_gamma   90.00
#
_symmetry.space_group_name_H-M   'P 1'
#
loop_
_entity.id
_entity.type
_entity.pdbx_description
1 polymer ?
#
loop_
_entity_poly.entity_id
_entity_poly.type
_entity_poly.pdbx_seq_one_letter_code
_entity_poly.pdbx_strand_id
1 'polypeptide(L)'
;MVVGPGDLLVTAYQRMKLYDVSQLPVMDGDAIVGIVDESDVLLHVYGDEARFRDPVSTAMVSKLDVLDVRSPVEALLPVFDRGHVAIVMDGASFFGLITRIDLLNWLRRRVQ
;
A
#
# COMPACT_ATOMS: atom_id res chain seq x y z
N MET A 1 8.54 -5.88 4.47
CA MET A 1 8.41 -4.57 3.84
C MET A 1 7.09 -3.91 4.25
N VAL A 2 6.97 -3.63 5.52
CA VAL A 2 5.75 -3.06 6.11
C VAL A 2 6.14 -1.97 7.11
N VAL A 3 5.14 -1.22 7.57
CA VAL A 3 5.27 -0.33 8.73
C VAL A 3 4.10 -0.57 9.67
N GLY A 4 4.28 -0.20 10.93
CA GLY A 4 3.19 -0.20 11.90
C GLY A 4 2.49 1.16 11.96
N PRO A 5 1.26 1.22 12.49
CA PRO A 5 0.52 2.47 12.57
C PRO A 5 1.17 3.49 13.51
N GLY A 6 1.92 3.03 14.50
CA GLY A 6 2.65 3.90 15.43
C GLY A 6 4.05 4.27 14.97
N ASP A 7 4.56 3.71 13.87
CA ASP A 7 5.85 4.10 13.32
C ASP A 7 5.77 5.54 12.80
N LEU A 8 6.93 6.23 12.77
CA LEU A 8 6.96 7.60 12.29
C LEU A 8 6.89 7.66 10.77
N LEU A 9 6.30 8.73 10.23
CA LEU A 9 6.25 8.93 8.78
C LEU A 9 7.63 8.98 8.14
N VAL A 10 8.63 9.55 8.84
CA VAL A 10 10.00 9.52 8.32
C VAL A 10 10.52 8.10 8.15
N THR A 11 10.15 7.19 9.05
CA THR A 11 10.52 5.77 8.95
C THR A 11 9.88 5.14 7.72
N ALA A 12 8.60 5.40 7.47
CA ALA A 12 7.93 4.91 6.27
C ALA A 12 8.60 5.42 5.01
N TYR A 13 8.90 6.70 4.95
CA TYR A 13 9.60 7.31 3.82
C TYR A 13 10.97 6.65 3.58
N GLN A 14 11.76 6.45 4.64
CA GLN A 14 13.07 5.81 4.52
C GLN A 14 12.95 4.37 3.99
N ARG A 15 11.93 3.62 4.43
CA ARG A 15 11.69 2.26 3.92
C ARG A 15 11.29 2.26 2.45
N MET A 16 10.44 3.21 2.03
CA MET A 16 10.09 3.34 0.62
C MET A 16 11.32 3.57 -0.24
N LYS A 17 12.24 4.43 0.20
CA LYS A 17 13.49 4.68 -0.50
C LYS A 17 14.39 3.45 -0.52
N LEU A 18 14.55 2.79 0.62
CA LEU A 18 15.45 1.64 0.76
C LEU A 18 15.03 0.48 -0.13
N TYR A 19 13.74 0.21 -0.24
CA TYR A 19 13.21 -0.90 -1.01
C TYR A 19 12.73 -0.51 -2.40
N ASP A 20 12.87 0.77 -2.76
CA ASP A 20 12.44 1.29 -4.07
C ASP A 20 10.98 0.97 -4.36
N VAL A 21 10.13 1.27 -3.40
CA VAL A 21 8.67 1.12 -3.52
C VAL A 21 7.99 2.45 -3.22
N SER A 22 6.80 2.65 -3.78
CA SER A 22 6.06 3.90 -3.62
C SER A 22 4.92 3.80 -2.61
N GLN A 23 4.66 2.62 -2.08
CA GLN A 23 3.65 2.40 -1.05
C GLN A 23 4.08 1.28 -0.12
N LEU A 24 3.53 1.32 1.11
CA LEU A 24 3.79 0.30 2.13
C LEU A 24 2.47 -0.11 2.78
N PRO A 25 2.26 -1.40 3.03
CA PRO A 25 1.16 -1.83 3.89
C PRO A 25 1.45 -1.42 5.34
N VAL A 26 0.40 -1.00 6.03
CA VAL A 26 0.46 -0.64 7.45
C VAL A 26 -0.17 -1.80 8.22
N MET A 27 0.64 -2.48 9.02
CA MET A 27 0.26 -3.69 9.73
C MET A 27 0.21 -3.42 11.22
N ASP A 28 -0.86 -3.89 11.86
CA ASP A 28 -0.96 -3.97 13.31
C ASP A 28 -0.96 -5.46 13.67
N GLY A 29 0.20 -5.98 14.06
CA GLY A 29 0.39 -7.40 14.17
C GLY A 29 0.20 -8.08 12.83
N ASP A 30 -0.73 -9.04 12.76
CA ASP A 30 -1.04 -9.77 11.53
C ASP A 30 -2.16 -9.11 10.70
N ALA A 31 -2.74 -8.02 11.19
CA ALA A 31 -3.86 -7.34 10.54
C ALA A 31 -3.37 -6.15 9.72
N ILE A 32 -3.79 -6.08 8.45
CA ILE A 32 -3.56 -4.88 7.65
C ILE A 32 -4.61 -3.82 8.05
N VAL A 33 -4.12 -2.64 8.43
CA VAL A 33 -4.98 -1.55 8.89
C VAL A 33 -4.99 -0.35 7.95
N GLY A 34 -4.06 -0.31 6.99
CA GLY A 34 -3.99 0.78 6.03
C GLY A 34 -2.91 0.59 5.00
N ILE A 35 -2.81 1.58 4.12
CA ILE A 35 -1.72 1.73 3.16
C ILE A 35 -1.25 3.17 3.26
N VAL A 36 0.07 3.37 3.19
CA VAL A 36 0.67 4.70 3.08
C VAL A 36 1.52 4.76 1.82
N ASP A 37 1.34 5.80 1.02
CA ASP A 37 2.11 6.01 -0.20
C ASP A 37 2.86 7.34 -0.16
N GLU A 38 3.66 7.59 -1.20
CA GLU A 38 4.44 8.81 -1.32
C GLU A 38 3.56 10.06 -1.25
N SER A 39 2.40 10.03 -1.89
CA SER A 39 1.48 11.17 -1.91
C SER A 39 0.91 11.44 -0.53
N ASP A 40 0.58 10.39 0.23
CA ASP A 40 0.07 10.54 1.59
C ASP A 40 1.09 11.24 2.48
N VAL A 41 2.36 10.84 2.37
CA VAL A 41 3.44 11.47 3.14
C VAL A 41 3.63 12.91 2.71
N LEU A 42 3.74 13.16 1.39
CA LEU A 42 3.98 14.50 0.86
C LEU A 42 2.89 15.47 1.30
N LEU A 43 1.62 15.10 1.13
CA LEU A 43 0.50 15.99 1.47
C LEU A 43 0.41 16.25 2.97
N HIS A 44 0.85 15.31 3.80
CA HIS A 44 0.82 15.47 5.24
C HIS A 44 1.94 16.39 5.76
N VAL A 45 3.14 16.28 5.20
CA VAL A 45 4.32 17.01 5.69
C VAL A 45 4.56 18.35 4.98
N TYR A 46 3.94 18.57 3.81
CA TYR A 46 4.17 19.79 3.05
C TYR A 46 3.69 21.00 3.84
N GLY A 47 4.60 21.95 4.04
CA GLY A 47 4.31 23.15 4.80
C GLY A 47 4.60 23.04 6.30
N ASP A 48 4.86 21.85 6.81
CA ASP A 48 5.24 21.62 8.22
C ASP A 48 6.06 20.34 8.30
N GLU A 49 7.37 20.47 8.13
CA GLU A 49 8.29 19.33 8.07
C GLU A 49 8.38 18.58 9.40
N ALA A 50 8.00 19.20 10.52
CA ALA A 50 7.96 18.54 11.82
C ALA A 50 6.97 17.35 11.80
N ARG A 51 6.00 17.34 10.88
CA ARG A 51 5.03 16.25 10.74
C ARG A 51 5.65 14.95 10.24
N PHE A 52 6.90 14.93 9.79
CA PHE A 52 7.62 13.67 9.59
C PHE A 52 7.72 12.83 10.86
N ARG A 53 7.55 13.43 12.02
CA ARG A 53 7.54 12.75 13.32
C ARG A 53 6.16 12.27 13.75
N ASP A 54 5.13 12.56 12.96
CA ASP A 54 3.79 12.06 13.24
C ASP A 54 3.73 10.55 12.96
N PRO A 55 2.87 9.82 13.65
CA PRO A 55 2.70 8.40 13.37
C PRO A 55 2.07 8.17 12.00
N VAL A 56 2.41 7.05 11.38
CA VAL A 56 1.91 6.65 10.06
C VAL A 56 0.37 6.66 10.04
N SER A 57 -0.27 6.30 11.15
CA SER A 57 -1.74 6.27 11.23
C SER A 57 -2.39 7.60 10.90
N THR A 58 -1.68 8.74 11.05
CA THR A 58 -2.23 10.06 10.77
C THR A 58 -2.33 10.37 9.27
N ALA A 59 -1.58 9.65 8.45
CA ALA A 59 -1.53 9.91 7.00
C ALA A 59 -1.99 8.71 6.16
N MET A 60 -2.05 7.51 6.72
CA MET A 60 -2.42 6.31 5.98
C MET A 60 -3.86 6.37 5.47
N VAL A 61 -4.12 5.64 4.38
CA VAL A 61 -5.48 5.37 3.90
C VAL A 61 -5.94 4.07 4.53
N SER A 62 -7.07 4.11 5.23
CA SER A 62 -7.63 2.95 5.93
C SER A 62 -8.85 2.34 5.22
N LYS A 63 -9.35 2.98 4.17
CA LYS A 63 -10.40 2.42 3.34
C LYS A 63 -9.75 1.55 2.27
N LEU A 64 -9.85 0.23 2.44
CA LEU A 64 -9.06 -0.73 1.67
C LEU A 64 -9.94 -1.51 0.70
N ASP A 65 -9.41 -1.77 -0.51
CA ASP A 65 -10.00 -2.70 -1.48
C ASP A 65 -9.35 -4.06 -1.30
N VAL A 66 -10.11 -5.00 -0.75
CA VAL A 66 -9.62 -6.32 -0.40
C VAL A 66 -10.16 -7.35 -1.38
N LEU A 67 -9.26 -8.20 -1.88
CA LEU A 67 -9.60 -9.33 -2.73
C LEU A 67 -9.07 -10.61 -2.10
N ASP A 68 -9.82 -11.71 -2.30
CA ASP A 68 -9.34 -13.03 -1.91
C ASP A 68 -8.29 -13.51 -2.91
N VAL A 69 -7.28 -14.25 -2.43
CA VAL A 69 -6.21 -14.78 -3.27
C VAL A 69 -6.73 -15.66 -4.40
N ARG A 70 -7.94 -16.24 -4.24
CA ARG A 70 -8.58 -17.07 -5.25
C ARG A 70 -9.47 -16.31 -6.22
N SER A 71 -9.60 -14.98 -6.04
CA SER A 71 -10.40 -14.16 -6.95
C SER A 71 -9.81 -14.17 -8.36
N PRO A 72 -10.64 -14.06 -9.41
CA PRO A 72 -10.11 -13.97 -10.78
C PRO A 72 -9.38 -12.65 -11.00
N VAL A 73 -8.45 -12.64 -11.96
CA VAL A 73 -7.64 -11.46 -12.28
C VAL A 73 -8.54 -10.27 -12.65
N GLU A 74 -9.67 -10.52 -13.30
CA GLU A 74 -10.61 -9.48 -13.70
C GLU A 74 -11.16 -8.69 -12.51
N ALA A 75 -11.14 -9.25 -11.30
CA ALA A 75 -11.58 -8.54 -10.10
C ALA A 75 -10.66 -7.37 -9.74
N LEU A 76 -9.45 -7.32 -10.29
CA LEU A 76 -8.52 -6.21 -10.09
C LEU A 76 -8.96 -4.94 -10.81
N LEU A 77 -9.66 -5.07 -11.95
CA LEU A 77 -9.97 -3.91 -12.80
C LEU A 77 -10.80 -2.84 -12.09
N PRO A 78 -11.88 -3.18 -11.36
CA PRO A 78 -12.62 -2.16 -10.61
C PRO A 78 -11.77 -1.46 -9.54
N VAL A 79 -10.85 -2.18 -8.90
CA VAL A 79 -9.94 -1.61 -7.90
C VAL A 79 -9.06 -0.55 -8.54
N PHE A 80 -8.43 -0.90 -9.67
CA PHE A 80 -7.53 0.01 -10.39
C PHE A 80 -8.29 1.19 -11.03
N ASP A 81 -9.53 0.96 -11.44
CA ASP A 81 -10.38 2.03 -11.99
C ASP A 81 -10.66 3.11 -10.94
N ARG A 82 -10.74 2.73 -9.65
CA ARG A 82 -10.85 3.67 -8.55
C ARG A 82 -9.53 4.33 -8.16
N GLY A 83 -8.42 3.97 -8.81
CA GLY A 83 -7.10 4.49 -8.49
C GLY A 83 -6.47 3.87 -7.24
N HIS A 84 -6.97 2.73 -6.80
CA HIS A 84 -6.52 2.08 -5.58
C HIS A 84 -5.51 0.96 -5.84
N VAL A 85 -4.94 0.43 -4.77
CA VAL A 85 -4.09 -0.77 -4.75
C VAL A 85 -4.95 -1.92 -4.24
N ALA A 86 -4.79 -3.09 -4.84
CA ALA A 86 -5.53 -4.28 -4.38
C ALA A 86 -4.79 -4.92 -3.22
N ILE A 87 -5.52 -5.16 -2.14
CA ILE A 87 -5.02 -5.90 -0.98
C ILE A 87 -5.50 -7.33 -1.12
N VAL A 88 -4.55 -8.27 -1.19
CA VAL A 88 -4.86 -9.68 -1.38
C VAL A 88 -4.78 -10.40 -0.04
N MET A 89 -5.86 -11.07 0.31
CA MET A 89 -5.98 -11.83 1.55
C MET A 89 -6.14 -13.31 1.24
N ASP A 90 -5.56 -14.15 2.08
CA ASP A 90 -5.82 -15.59 2.10
C ASP A 90 -6.54 -15.89 3.41
N GLY A 91 -7.88 -15.97 3.36
CA GLY A 91 -8.67 -16.00 4.57
C GLY A 91 -8.46 -14.77 5.41
N ALA A 92 -8.00 -14.92 6.66
CA ALA A 92 -7.68 -13.80 7.56
C ALA A 92 -6.24 -13.32 7.44
N SER A 93 -5.43 -13.98 6.59
CA SER A 93 -4.00 -13.67 6.47
C SER A 93 -3.74 -12.69 5.32
N PHE A 94 -2.96 -11.66 5.58
CA PHE A 94 -2.51 -10.74 4.54
C PHE A 94 -1.49 -11.45 3.65
N PHE A 95 -1.80 -11.52 2.34
CA PHE A 95 -0.93 -12.18 1.36
C PHE A 95 0.00 -11.17 0.68
N GLY A 96 -0.52 -10.05 0.21
CA GLY A 96 0.30 -9.04 -0.46
C GLY A 96 -0.53 -7.96 -1.13
N LEU A 97 0.18 -7.05 -1.81
CA LEU A 97 -0.42 -5.96 -2.58
C LEU A 97 -0.22 -6.21 -4.06
N ILE A 98 -1.22 -5.83 -4.87
CA ILE A 98 -1.10 -5.81 -6.32
C ILE A 98 -1.41 -4.41 -6.81
N THR A 99 -0.50 -3.87 -7.63
CA THR A 99 -0.63 -2.56 -8.24
C THR A 99 -0.89 -2.68 -9.75
N ARG A 100 -1.23 -1.56 -10.38
CA ARG A 100 -1.44 -1.54 -11.85
C ARG A 100 -0.20 -2.00 -12.61
N ILE A 101 0.99 -1.61 -12.16
CA ILE A 101 2.23 -2.01 -12.84
C ILE A 101 2.47 -3.52 -12.75
N ASP A 102 2.06 -4.14 -11.64
CA ASP A 102 2.17 -5.60 -11.49
C ASP A 102 1.33 -6.31 -12.54
N LEU A 103 0.08 -5.86 -12.74
CA LEU A 103 -0.81 -6.45 -13.74
C LEU A 103 -0.27 -6.21 -15.15
N LEU A 104 0.24 -5.02 -15.45
CA LEU A 104 0.81 -4.71 -16.75
C LEU A 104 2.02 -5.61 -17.04
N ASN A 105 2.88 -5.82 -16.06
CA ASN A 105 4.03 -6.71 -16.21
C ASN A 105 3.60 -8.14 -16.50
N TRP A 106 2.56 -8.62 -15.83
CA TRP A 106 2.04 -9.96 -16.05
C TRP A 106 1.44 -10.11 -17.46
N LEU A 107 0.64 -9.12 -17.89
CA LEU A 107 0.02 -9.12 -19.22
C LEU A 107 1.08 -9.09 -20.33
N ARG A 108 2.13 -8.27 -20.16
CA ARG A 108 3.20 -8.16 -21.14
C ARG A 108 3.91 -9.50 -21.36
N ARG A 109 4.14 -10.25 -20.27
CA ARG A 109 4.82 -11.55 -20.36
C ARG A 109 4.00 -12.58 -21.10
N ARG A 110 2.67 -12.42 -21.18
CA ARG A 110 1.81 -13.38 -21.88
C ARG A 110 1.90 -13.27 -23.40
N VAL A 111 2.37 -12.15 -23.92
CA VAL A 111 2.45 -11.91 -25.38
C VAL A 111 3.86 -12.02 -25.94
N GLN A 112 4.80 -12.46 -25.13
CA GLN A 112 6.18 -12.68 -25.55
C GLN A 112 6.46 -14.12 -25.91
#